data_10856d25fb82148e2681cdb68f9801b6
#
_entry.id   10856d25fb82148e2681cdb68f9801b6
#
_cell.length_a   1.000
_cell.length_b   1.000
_cell.length_c   1.000
_cell.angle_alpha   90.00
_cell.angle_beta   90.00
_cell.angle_gamma   90.00
#
_symmetry.space_group_name_H-M   'P 1'
#
loop_
_entity.id
_entity.type
_entity.pdbx_description
1 polymer ?
#
loop_
_entity_poly.entity_id
_entity_poly.type
_entity_poly.pdbx_seq_one_letter_code
_entity_poly.pdbx_strand_id
1 'polypeptide(L)'
;GFQNSFFDSNLLRLLTHYPNFMKILKVQCGDNTLGYAIYMLKNESAYFYCSGINASLSEGKVKPGYILHCKAMAYFAEKGFKLYDFMGGDAQYKRSLSDNSVIFHSIEVISPNLKGKLFSMIKKVKDLLSF
;
A
#
# COMPACT_ATOMS: atom_id res chain seq x y z
N GLY A 1 7.70 9.30 8.27
CA GLY A 1 6.68 8.62 8.99
C GLY A 1 5.34 9.32 8.84
N PHE A 2 4.28 8.58 8.88
CA PHE A 2 2.90 9.07 8.87
C PHE A 2 2.57 9.73 10.22
N GLN A 3 2.97 10.97 10.42
CA GLN A 3 2.51 11.81 11.54
C GLN A 3 1.55 12.87 11.00
N ASN A 4 0.40 12.43 10.50
CA ASN A 4 -0.65 13.31 10.06
C ASN A 4 -1.92 12.94 10.82
N SER A 5 -2.32 13.78 11.77
CA SER A 5 -3.51 13.59 12.61
C SER A 5 -4.79 13.39 11.78
N PHE A 6 -4.87 14.02 10.62
CA PHE A 6 -5.97 13.83 9.67
C PHE A 6 -5.98 12.41 9.08
N PHE A 7 -4.81 11.89 8.70
CA PHE A 7 -4.68 10.52 8.20
C PHE A 7 -5.08 9.49 9.26
N ASP A 8 -4.54 9.63 10.48
CA ASP A 8 -4.81 8.71 11.59
C ASP A 8 -6.29 8.70 11.97
N SER A 9 -6.92 9.88 12.05
CA SER A 9 -8.34 10.01 12.37
C SER A 9 -9.23 9.37 11.29
N ASN A 10 -8.92 9.57 10.01
CA ASN A 10 -9.68 8.95 8.93
C ASN A 10 -9.49 7.44 8.86
N LEU A 11 -8.28 6.94 9.08
CA LEU A 11 -8.00 5.52 9.12
C LEU A 11 -8.76 4.84 10.27
N LEU A 12 -8.72 5.42 11.46
CA LEU A 12 -9.47 4.92 12.62
C LEU A 12 -10.98 4.91 12.36
N ARG A 13 -11.50 5.98 11.74
CA ARG A 13 -12.91 6.06 11.34
C ARG A 13 -13.28 4.96 10.35
N LEU A 14 -12.46 4.70 9.34
CA LEU A 14 -12.70 3.64 8.38
C LEU A 14 -12.70 2.25 9.05
N LEU A 15 -11.75 1.99 9.92
CA LEU A 15 -11.64 0.74 10.67
C LEU A 15 -12.84 0.49 11.59
N THR A 16 -13.36 1.54 12.25
CA THR A 16 -14.49 1.44 13.17
C THR A 16 -15.85 1.33 12.47
N HIS A 17 -16.04 2.10 11.40
CA HIS A 17 -17.36 2.18 10.75
C HIS A 17 -17.52 1.18 9.59
N TYR A 18 -16.42 0.66 9.05
CA TYR A 18 -16.42 -0.25 7.90
C TYR A 18 -15.56 -1.51 8.13
N PRO A 19 -15.86 -2.32 9.18
CA PRO A 19 -15.03 -3.47 9.56
C PRO A 19 -14.99 -4.58 8.49
N ASN A 20 -15.99 -4.63 7.60
CA ASN A 20 -16.00 -5.56 6.47
C ASN A 20 -15.17 -5.06 5.27
N PHE A 21 -14.86 -3.77 5.21
CA PHE A 21 -14.05 -3.17 4.16
C PHE A 21 -12.57 -3.09 4.54
N MET A 22 -12.26 -3.01 5.82
CA MET A 22 -10.90 -2.88 6.32
C MET A 22 -10.52 -4.05 7.22
N LYS A 23 -9.30 -4.53 7.11
CA LYS A 23 -8.73 -5.58 7.96
C LYS A 23 -7.32 -5.19 8.40
N ILE A 24 -7.05 -5.35 9.70
CA ILE A 24 -5.69 -5.31 10.23
C ILE A 24 -5.26 -6.74 10.52
N LEU A 25 -4.10 -7.13 10.01
CA LEU A 25 -3.44 -8.37 10.37
C LEU A 25 -2.22 -8.06 11.22
N LYS A 26 -2.12 -8.73 12.36
CA LYS A 26 -0.91 -8.80 13.18
C LYS A 26 -0.17 -10.08 12.82
N VAL A 27 1.10 -9.98 12.50
CA VAL A 27 1.96 -11.14 12.25
C VAL A 27 2.95 -11.30 13.38
N GLN A 28 3.00 -12.51 13.96
CA GLN A 28 3.87 -12.88 15.08
C GLN A 28 4.72 -14.11 14.73
N CYS A 29 5.88 -14.19 15.37
CA CYS A 29 6.75 -15.38 15.36
C CYS A 29 7.11 -15.68 16.83
N GLY A 30 6.51 -16.72 17.40
CA GLY A 30 6.53 -16.94 18.85
C GLY A 30 5.92 -15.73 19.55
N ASP A 31 6.59 -15.22 20.57
CA ASP A 31 6.14 -14.03 21.33
C ASP A 31 6.48 -12.71 20.64
N ASN A 32 7.25 -12.73 19.56
CA ASN A 32 7.69 -11.53 18.86
C ASN A 32 6.69 -11.09 17.80
N THR A 33 6.23 -9.84 17.89
CA THR A 33 5.43 -9.22 16.85
C THR A 33 6.32 -8.74 15.71
N LEU A 34 6.19 -9.34 14.52
CA LEU A 34 6.92 -8.94 13.31
C LEU A 34 6.40 -7.62 12.74
N GLY A 35 5.09 -7.42 12.83
CA GLY A 35 4.47 -6.20 12.33
C GLY A 35 2.96 -6.31 12.20
N TYR A 36 2.39 -5.23 11.70
CA TYR A 36 0.97 -5.09 11.37
C TYR A 36 0.82 -4.68 9.91
N ALA A 37 -0.21 -5.16 9.26
CA ALA A 37 -0.55 -4.72 7.92
C ALA A 37 -2.05 -4.43 7.82
N ILE A 38 -2.39 -3.38 7.08
CA ILE A 38 -3.75 -2.91 6.86
C ILE A 38 -4.13 -3.21 5.41
N TYR A 39 -5.31 -3.77 5.25
CA TYR A 39 -5.89 -4.17 3.97
C TYR A 39 -7.25 -3.55 3.76
N MET A 40 -7.55 -3.17 2.54
CA MET A 40 -8.90 -2.92 2.07
C MET A 40 -9.42 -4.19 1.40
N LEU A 41 -10.68 -4.55 1.68
CA LEU A 41 -11.29 -5.79 1.20
C LEU A 41 -12.47 -5.47 0.28
N LYS A 42 -12.49 -6.10 -0.91
CA LYS A 42 -13.61 -5.96 -1.85
C LYS A 42 -13.66 -7.17 -2.80
N ASN A 43 -14.83 -7.75 -2.98
CA ASN A 43 -15.08 -8.79 -3.98
C ASN A 43 -14.04 -9.92 -3.98
N GLU A 44 -13.81 -10.55 -2.84
CA GLU A 44 -12.81 -11.63 -2.66
C GLU A 44 -11.36 -11.19 -3.00
N SER A 45 -11.09 -9.89 -2.95
CA SER A 45 -9.78 -9.29 -3.18
C SER A 45 -9.30 -8.55 -1.94
N ALA A 46 -8.04 -8.78 -1.58
CA ALA A 46 -7.36 -8.10 -0.47
C ALA A 46 -6.32 -7.14 -1.04
N TYR A 47 -6.53 -5.85 -0.82
CA TYR A 47 -5.65 -4.76 -1.28
C TYR A 47 -4.76 -4.32 -0.13
N PHE A 48 -3.46 -4.51 -0.27
CA PHE A 48 -2.47 -4.09 0.72
C PHE A 48 -2.35 -2.58 0.75
N TYR A 49 -2.77 -1.96 1.85
CA TYR A 49 -2.73 -0.51 1.98
C TYR A 49 -1.41 0.00 2.57
N CYS A 50 -1.04 -0.47 3.76
CA CYS A 50 0.23 -0.13 4.39
C CYS A 50 0.61 -1.15 5.47
N SER A 51 1.85 -1.10 5.93
CA SER A 51 2.33 -1.91 7.06
C SER A 51 3.27 -1.13 7.96
N GLY A 52 3.32 -1.55 9.22
CA GLY A 52 4.36 -1.20 10.19
C GLY A 52 5.14 -2.46 10.57
N ILE A 53 6.43 -2.44 10.29
CA ILE A 53 7.34 -3.56 10.58
C ILE A 53 8.17 -3.24 11.80
N ASN A 54 8.36 -4.22 12.67
CA ASN A 54 9.29 -4.11 13.80
C ASN A 54 10.73 -4.17 13.28
N ALA A 55 11.37 -3.00 13.17
CA ALA A 55 12.72 -2.87 12.63
C ALA A 55 13.78 -3.60 13.47
N SER A 56 13.56 -3.78 14.78
CA SER A 56 14.52 -4.50 15.65
C SER A 56 14.68 -5.97 15.30
N LEU A 57 13.69 -6.54 14.57
CA LEU A 57 13.72 -7.93 14.10
C LEU A 57 14.29 -8.06 12.67
N SER A 58 14.75 -6.97 12.07
CA SER A 58 15.34 -6.95 10.72
C SER A 58 16.83 -7.24 10.72
N GLU A 59 17.43 -7.55 11.87
CA GLU A 59 18.84 -7.91 11.98
C GLU A 59 19.11 -9.29 11.39
N GLY A 60 20.08 -9.35 10.47
CA GLY A 60 20.52 -10.59 9.83
C GLY A 60 19.78 -10.93 8.53
N LYS A 61 19.61 -12.22 8.25
CA LYS A 61 19.02 -12.76 7.00
C LYS A 61 17.49 -12.70 6.97
N VAL A 62 16.85 -12.34 8.08
CA VAL A 62 15.38 -12.30 8.20
C VAL A 62 14.84 -11.03 7.55
N LYS A 63 13.89 -11.20 6.64
CA LYS A 63 13.17 -10.09 6.00
C LYS A 63 11.72 -10.07 6.50
N PRO A 64 11.43 -9.39 7.62
CA PRO A 64 10.12 -9.46 8.27
C PRO A 64 8.97 -9.00 7.36
N GLY A 65 9.22 -8.07 6.43
CA GLY A 65 8.25 -7.67 5.43
C GLY A 65 7.84 -8.80 4.49
N TYR A 66 8.77 -9.63 4.03
CA TYR A 66 8.45 -10.81 3.21
C TYR A 66 7.60 -11.81 4.00
N ILE A 67 7.99 -12.11 5.24
CA ILE A 67 7.24 -13.03 6.10
C ILE A 67 5.82 -12.52 6.32
N LEU A 68 5.68 -11.21 6.58
CA LEU A 68 4.38 -10.59 6.76
C LEU A 68 3.49 -10.80 5.53
N HIS A 69 4.00 -10.52 4.33
CA HIS A 69 3.23 -10.71 3.10
C HIS A 69 2.91 -12.19 2.85
N CYS A 70 3.86 -13.11 3.00
CA CYS A 70 3.61 -14.54 2.83
C CYS A 70 2.52 -15.06 3.80
N LYS A 71 2.58 -14.66 5.06
CA LYS A 71 1.56 -15.04 6.07
C LYS A 71 0.19 -14.43 5.76
N ALA A 72 0.17 -13.18 5.31
CA ALA A 72 -1.06 -12.52 4.92
C ALA A 72 -1.70 -13.16 3.69
N MET A 73 -0.91 -13.49 2.66
CA MET A 73 -1.40 -14.20 1.48
C MET A 73 -2.01 -15.56 1.85
N ALA A 74 -1.31 -16.35 2.68
CA ALA A 74 -1.83 -17.63 3.18
C ALA A 74 -3.16 -17.43 3.94
N TYR A 75 -3.22 -16.46 4.85
CA TYR A 75 -4.43 -16.14 5.58
C TYR A 75 -5.62 -15.80 4.66
N PHE A 76 -5.40 -14.93 3.68
CA PHE A 76 -6.47 -14.54 2.75
C PHE A 76 -6.89 -15.70 1.83
N ALA A 77 -5.95 -16.53 1.37
CA ALA A 77 -6.25 -17.74 0.60
C ALA A 77 -7.13 -18.73 1.39
N GLU A 78 -6.78 -18.98 2.67
CA GLU A 78 -7.59 -19.81 3.57
C GLU A 78 -9.01 -19.26 3.81
N LYS A 79 -9.18 -17.93 3.71
CA LYS A 79 -10.48 -17.25 3.81
C LYS A 79 -11.23 -17.17 2.49
N GLY A 80 -10.71 -17.78 1.42
CA GLY A 80 -11.36 -17.86 0.11
C GLY A 80 -11.14 -16.61 -0.77
N PHE A 81 -10.21 -15.73 -0.39
CA PHE A 81 -9.82 -14.61 -1.26
C PHE A 81 -9.06 -15.11 -2.48
N LYS A 82 -9.38 -14.56 -3.64
CA LYS A 82 -8.81 -14.98 -4.94
C LYS A 82 -7.68 -14.08 -5.41
N LEU A 83 -7.62 -12.85 -4.90
CA LEU A 83 -6.63 -11.87 -5.28
C LEU A 83 -5.98 -11.22 -4.05
N TYR A 84 -4.67 -11.17 -4.05
CA TYR A 84 -3.88 -10.34 -3.16
C TYR A 84 -3.17 -9.27 -3.97
N ASP A 85 -3.59 -8.01 -3.82
CA ASP A 85 -3.07 -6.88 -4.58
C ASP A 85 -2.11 -6.05 -3.70
N PHE A 86 -0.87 -5.94 -4.15
CA PHE A 86 0.16 -5.13 -3.49
C PHE A 86 -0.01 -3.62 -3.71
N MET A 87 -1.02 -3.21 -4.46
CA MET A 87 -1.28 -1.84 -4.85
C MET A 87 -0.14 -1.21 -5.68
N GLY A 88 -0.20 0.09 -5.94
CA GLY A 88 0.76 0.80 -6.77
C GLY A 88 2.20 0.79 -6.25
N GLY A 89 3.13 1.10 -7.14
CA GLY A 89 4.57 1.18 -6.88
C GLY A 89 5.35 -0.07 -7.28
N ASP A 90 6.57 0.15 -7.73
CA ASP A 90 7.46 -0.88 -8.26
C ASP A 90 8.59 -1.20 -7.27
N ALA A 91 8.28 -1.97 -6.24
CA ALA A 91 9.25 -2.44 -5.26
C ALA A 91 9.70 -3.87 -5.55
N GLN A 92 10.96 -4.19 -5.26
CA GLN A 92 11.55 -5.52 -5.51
C GLN A 92 10.74 -6.65 -4.87
N TYR A 93 10.27 -6.47 -3.63
CA TYR A 93 9.49 -7.51 -2.95
C TYR A 93 8.15 -7.79 -3.64
N LYS A 94 7.51 -6.77 -4.22
CA LYS A 94 6.27 -6.94 -4.99
C LYS A 94 6.53 -7.80 -6.22
N ARG A 95 7.57 -7.50 -7.00
CA ARG A 95 7.97 -8.31 -8.15
C ARG A 95 8.31 -9.75 -7.78
N SER A 96 8.90 -9.97 -6.60
CA SER A 96 9.30 -11.31 -6.15
C SER A 96 8.14 -12.17 -5.65
N LEU A 97 7.03 -11.55 -5.23
CA LEU A 97 5.89 -12.22 -4.60
C LEU A 97 4.63 -12.21 -5.47
N SER A 98 4.61 -11.44 -6.56
CA SER A 98 3.48 -11.40 -7.50
C SER A 98 3.73 -12.29 -8.72
N ASP A 99 2.67 -12.90 -9.20
CA ASP A 99 2.61 -13.69 -10.45
C ASP A 99 2.15 -12.84 -11.64
N ASN A 100 1.58 -11.66 -11.37
CA ASN A 100 1.07 -10.77 -12.41
C ASN A 100 1.31 -9.30 -12.05
N SER A 101 1.30 -8.42 -13.06
CA SER A 101 1.41 -6.98 -12.90
C SER A 101 0.48 -6.23 -13.84
N VAL A 102 -0.06 -5.10 -13.37
CA VAL A 102 -0.91 -4.21 -14.15
C VAL A 102 -0.24 -2.85 -14.24
N ILE A 103 -0.17 -2.30 -15.44
CA ILE A 103 0.39 -0.98 -15.67
C ILE A 103 -0.73 0.05 -15.57
N PHE A 104 -0.57 1.01 -14.65
CA PHE A 104 -1.46 2.16 -14.55
C PHE A 104 -0.89 3.33 -15.34
N HIS A 105 -1.74 3.94 -16.17
CA HIS A 105 -1.41 5.16 -16.89
C HIS A 105 -2.11 6.33 -16.22
N SER A 106 -1.35 7.36 -15.85
CA SER A 106 -1.91 8.65 -15.41
C SER A 106 -2.13 9.53 -16.63
N ILE A 107 -3.36 9.95 -16.84
CA ILE A 107 -3.72 10.86 -17.94
C ILE A 107 -4.10 12.20 -17.32
N GLU A 108 -3.46 13.25 -17.78
CA GLU A 108 -3.77 14.62 -17.39
C GLU A 108 -4.33 15.37 -18.59
N VAL A 109 -5.54 15.88 -18.46
CA VAL A 109 -6.22 16.69 -19.49
C VAL A 109 -6.19 18.14 -19.05
N ILE A 110 -5.48 18.97 -19.81
CA ILE A 110 -5.35 20.40 -19.54
C ILE A 110 -6.22 21.16 -20.54
N SER A 111 -7.14 21.99 -20.04
CA SER A 111 -7.97 22.84 -20.89
C SER A 111 -7.11 23.77 -21.77
N PRO A 112 -7.42 23.95 -23.07
CA PRO A 112 -6.63 24.78 -23.99
C PRO A 112 -6.76 26.30 -23.75
N ASN A 113 -7.51 26.72 -22.73
CA ASN A 113 -7.66 28.12 -22.39
C ASN A 113 -6.37 28.73 -21.81
N LEU A 114 -6.36 30.06 -21.65
CA LEU A 114 -5.18 30.79 -21.17
C LEU A 114 -4.67 30.29 -19.80
N LYS A 115 -5.58 29.95 -18.88
CA LYS A 115 -5.24 29.41 -17.56
C LYS A 115 -4.57 28.04 -17.66
N GLY A 116 -5.07 27.16 -18.53
CA GLY A 116 -4.48 25.84 -18.78
C GLY A 116 -3.10 25.93 -19.42
N LYS A 117 -2.89 26.86 -20.37
CA LYS A 117 -1.57 27.13 -20.95
C LYS A 117 -0.57 27.59 -19.89
N LEU A 118 -0.97 28.53 -19.02
CA LEU A 118 -0.13 29.01 -17.93
C LEU A 118 0.22 27.89 -16.95
N PHE A 119 -0.75 27.06 -16.56
CA PHE A 119 -0.53 25.91 -15.71
C PHE A 119 0.47 24.90 -16.32
N SER A 120 0.31 24.60 -17.62
CA SER A 120 1.21 23.71 -18.35
C SER A 120 2.65 24.25 -18.39
N MET A 121 2.82 25.57 -18.56
CA MET A 121 4.14 26.20 -18.52
C MET A 121 4.79 26.09 -17.14
N ILE A 122 4.04 26.40 -16.07
CA ILE A 122 4.54 26.32 -14.68
C ILE A 122 4.95 24.87 -14.36
N LYS A 123 4.14 23.89 -14.77
CA LYS A 123 4.45 22.49 -14.57
C LYS A 123 5.76 22.07 -15.26
N LYS A 124 5.93 22.42 -16.53
CA LYS A 124 7.17 22.15 -17.27
C LYS A 124 8.41 22.75 -16.59
N VAL A 125 8.31 23.96 -16.07
CA VAL A 125 9.40 24.60 -15.34
C VAL A 125 9.70 23.85 -14.04
N LYS A 126 8.66 23.43 -13.30
CA LYS A 126 8.83 22.64 -12.09
C LYS A 126 9.47 21.28 -12.35
N ASP A 127 9.06 20.58 -13.41
CA ASP A 127 9.64 19.29 -13.80
C ASP A 127 11.10 19.41 -14.24
N LEU A 128 11.50 20.56 -14.83
CA LEU A 128 12.88 20.88 -15.19
C LEU A 128 13.77 21.22 -13.98
N LEU A 129 13.16 21.71 -12.89
CA LEU A 129 13.88 22.12 -11.67
C LEU A 129 13.90 21.02 -10.59
N SER A 130 13.12 19.96 -10.75
CA SER A 130 13.11 18.80 -9.83
C SER A 130 14.17 17.79 -10.28
N PHE A 131 15.41 18.04 -9.84
CA PHE A 131 16.46 17.03 -9.78
C PHE A 131 16.45 16.33 -8.44
#